data_8c5e2370133cab8b6cf3e59cd2a9f0a6
#
_entry.id   8c5e2370133cab8b6cf3e59cd2a9f0a6
#
_cell.length_a   1.000
_cell.length_b   1.000
_cell.length_c   1.000
_cell.angle_alpha   90.00
_cell.angle_beta   90.00
_cell.angle_gamma   90.00
#
_symmetry.space_group_name_H-M   'P 1'
#
loop_
_entity.id
_entity.type
_entity.pdbx_description
1 polymer ?
#
loop_
_entity_poly.entity_id
_entity_poly.type
_entity_poly.pdbx_seq_one_letter_code
_entity_poly.pdbx_strand_id
1 'polypeptide(L)'
;MLINSTKTIILLHGFTSSGQSTKARYFREKLKAFPQVQFHAIDFNPTPADFEYVTTTGRINRLRQYVLDHDLGNISIIGSSYGGLIALHYAHRFGGVEKMLLLAPGLTWLSWGLSEKELEQWEKTGAAPFLHRAFGKEVPIKYYVQVDGLRYLEPIPPASPVIIIHGRSDKTVPIEPARVYAADFADSVRLIEVDADHDLNDHLELIWEYVKSFLLDAKF
;
A
#
# COMPACT_ATOMS: atom_id res chain seq x y z
N MET A 1 -30.24 -15.36 14.03
CA MET A 1 -29.09 -14.61 14.57
C MET A 1 -28.15 -14.35 13.40
N LEU A 2 -28.09 -13.10 12.90
CA LEU A 2 -27.06 -12.69 11.98
C LEU A 2 -25.75 -12.69 12.78
N ILE A 3 -24.87 -13.65 12.51
CA ILE A 3 -23.51 -13.59 12.99
C ILE A 3 -22.90 -12.38 12.29
N ASN A 4 -22.78 -11.26 13.01
CA ASN A 4 -22.00 -10.11 12.53
C ASN A 4 -20.56 -10.63 12.38
N SER A 5 -20.19 -11.07 11.19
CA SER A 5 -18.81 -11.47 10.91
C SER A 5 -17.91 -10.26 11.13
N THR A 6 -16.94 -10.42 11.99
CA THR A 6 -15.93 -9.38 12.24
C THR A 6 -15.23 -9.06 10.93
N LYS A 7 -15.29 -7.79 10.50
CA LYS A 7 -14.56 -7.33 9.31
C LYS A 7 -13.13 -6.97 9.71
N THR A 8 -12.17 -7.42 8.95
CA THR A 8 -10.76 -7.11 9.17
C THR A 8 -10.25 -6.16 8.09
N ILE A 9 -9.70 -5.03 8.50
CA ILE A 9 -9.05 -4.07 7.60
C ILE A 9 -7.57 -3.98 7.95
N ILE A 10 -6.71 -4.20 6.95
CA ILE A 10 -5.26 -4.04 7.10
C ILE A 10 -4.80 -2.82 6.29
N LEU A 11 -4.09 -1.90 6.95
CA LEU A 11 -3.42 -0.78 6.29
C LEU A 11 -1.96 -1.12 6.03
N LEU A 12 -1.54 -0.96 4.77
CA LEU A 12 -0.16 -1.14 4.30
C LEU A 12 0.41 0.23 3.93
N HIS A 13 1.43 0.65 4.64
CA HIS A 13 2.04 1.96 4.45
C HIS A 13 3.00 2.02 3.25
N GLY A 14 3.32 3.24 2.79
CA GLY A 14 4.28 3.50 1.72
C GLY A 14 5.74 3.16 2.09
N PHE A 15 6.66 3.42 1.17
CA PHE A 15 8.05 2.95 1.25
C PHE A 15 8.79 3.45 2.50
N THR A 16 8.83 4.76 2.73
CA THR A 16 9.55 5.40 3.86
C THR A 16 8.63 5.80 5.02
N SER A 17 7.46 5.16 5.12
CA SER A 17 6.43 5.42 6.13
C SER A 17 6.44 4.34 7.21
N SER A 18 5.42 4.34 8.07
CA SER A 18 5.26 3.38 9.17
C SER A 18 3.79 3.06 9.46
N GLY A 19 3.54 2.08 10.29
CA GLY A 19 2.23 1.76 10.86
C GLY A 19 1.65 2.86 11.76
N GLN A 20 2.40 3.93 12.01
CA GLN A 20 1.99 5.14 12.76
C GLN A 20 1.81 6.37 11.86
N SER A 21 1.70 6.19 10.54
CA SER A 21 1.46 7.27 9.59
C SER A 21 0.21 8.08 9.91
N THR A 22 0.09 9.28 9.32
CA THR A 22 -1.12 10.13 9.46
C THR A 22 -2.39 9.38 9.09
N LYS A 23 -2.38 8.64 7.96
CA LYS A 23 -3.50 7.79 7.55
C LYS A 23 -3.82 6.70 8.57
N ALA A 24 -2.79 6.01 9.09
CA ALA A 24 -2.98 4.93 10.06
C ALA A 24 -3.61 5.45 11.37
N ARG A 25 -3.16 6.60 11.87
CA ARG A 25 -3.75 7.23 13.06
C ARG A 25 -5.18 7.69 12.80
N TYR A 26 -5.43 8.33 11.65
CA TYR A 26 -6.74 8.80 11.27
C TYR A 26 -7.77 7.66 11.20
N PHE A 27 -7.48 6.59 10.46
CA PHE A 27 -8.41 5.46 10.33
C PHE A 27 -8.57 4.69 11.65
N ARG A 28 -7.52 4.55 12.43
CA ARG A 28 -7.63 3.93 13.76
C ARG A 28 -8.60 4.69 14.66
N GLU A 29 -8.57 6.02 14.61
CA GLU A 29 -9.50 6.83 15.40
C GLU A 29 -10.93 6.72 14.87
N LYS A 30 -11.14 6.88 13.57
CA LYS A 30 -12.48 6.76 12.96
C LYS A 30 -13.13 5.39 13.16
N LEU A 31 -12.34 4.32 13.10
CA LEU A 31 -12.82 2.95 13.24
C LEU A 31 -13.17 2.56 14.67
N LYS A 32 -12.83 3.33 15.69
CA LYS A 32 -13.31 3.12 17.08
C LYS A 32 -14.84 3.13 17.17
N ALA A 33 -15.51 3.86 16.28
CA ALA A 33 -16.98 3.88 16.22
C ALA A 33 -17.59 2.59 15.64
N PHE A 34 -16.77 1.65 15.15
CA PHE A 34 -17.19 0.41 14.48
C PHE A 34 -16.62 -0.82 15.23
N PRO A 35 -17.17 -1.20 16.39
CA PRO A 35 -16.59 -2.26 17.24
C PRO A 35 -16.54 -3.64 16.58
N GLN A 36 -17.29 -3.86 15.49
CA GLN A 36 -17.26 -5.09 14.69
C GLN A 36 -16.09 -5.10 13.68
N VAL A 37 -15.24 -4.05 13.63
CA VAL A 37 -14.12 -3.95 12.70
C VAL A 37 -12.82 -4.11 13.46
N GLN A 38 -12.00 -5.07 13.06
CA GLN A 38 -10.60 -5.17 13.48
C GLN A 38 -9.74 -4.36 12.51
N PHE A 39 -8.97 -3.41 13.03
CA PHE A 39 -8.07 -2.58 12.23
C PHE A 39 -6.61 -2.84 12.60
N HIS A 40 -5.82 -3.22 11.59
CA HIS A 40 -4.39 -3.48 11.71
C HIS A 40 -3.62 -2.49 10.82
N ALA A 41 -2.68 -1.76 11.38
CA ALA A 41 -1.71 -0.98 10.61
C ALA A 41 -0.34 -1.63 10.80
N ILE A 42 0.08 -2.42 9.81
CA ILE A 42 1.32 -3.19 9.89
C ILE A 42 2.50 -2.24 9.71
N ASP A 43 3.48 -2.35 10.60
CA ASP A 43 4.78 -1.75 10.40
C ASP A 43 5.72 -2.77 9.76
N PHE A 44 6.06 -2.53 8.49
CA PHE A 44 6.94 -3.44 7.75
C PHE A 44 8.41 -3.28 8.15
N ASN A 45 8.78 -2.12 8.67
CA ASN A 45 10.17 -1.80 9.00
C ASN A 45 10.21 -1.06 10.35
N PRO A 46 9.99 -1.76 11.47
CA PRO A 46 9.95 -1.14 12.80
C PRO A 46 11.28 -0.53 13.22
N THR A 47 12.39 -0.94 12.62
CA THR A 47 13.72 -0.40 12.88
C THR A 47 14.45 0.01 11.59
N PRO A 48 15.46 0.89 11.67
CA PRO A 48 16.31 1.19 10.51
C PRO A 48 16.98 -0.05 9.89
N ALA A 49 17.34 -1.03 10.69
CA ALA A 49 17.94 -2.28 10.20
C ALA A 49 16.96 -3.12 9.37
N ASP A 50 15.66 -3.12 9.73
CA ASP A 50 14.63 -3.77 8.90
C ASP A 50 14.47 -3.06 7.55
N PHE A 51 14.61 -1.73 7.52
CA PHE A 51 14.50 -0.95 6.30
C PHE A 51 15.71 -1.11 5.38
N GLU A 52 16.91 -1.29 5.93
CA GLU A 52 18.14 -1.52 5.17
C GLU A 52 17.99 -2.70 4.19
N TYR A 53 17.31 -3.76 4.61
CA TYR A 53 17.13 -5.00 3.84
C TYR A 53 15.71 -5.16 3.26
N VAL A 54 14.99 -4.06 3.10
CA VAL A 54 13.64 -4.10 2.53
C VAL A 54 13.64 -4.69 1.12
N THR A 55 12.64 -5.54 0.84
CA THR A 55 12.32 -6.00 -0.52
C THR A 55 10.81 -6.10 -0.70
N THR A 56 10.35 -6.06 -1.96
CA THR A 56 8.93 -6.26 -2.30
C THR A 56 8.46 -7.64 -1.86
N THR A 57 9.21 -8.69 -2.23
CA THR A 57 8.92 -10.08 -1.83
C THR A 57 8.91 -10.22 -0.31
N GLY A 58 9.86 -9.60 0.39
CA GLY A 58 9.92 -9.63 1.86
C GLY A 58 8.68 -9.05 2.52
N ARG A 59 8.19 -7.88 2.03
CA ARG A 59 6.96 -7.28 2.55
C ARG A 59 5.70 -8.12 2.26
N ILE A 60 5.59 -8.72 1.07
CA ILE A 60 4.49 -9.62 0.72
C ILE A 60 4.47 -10.83 1.66
N ASN A 61 5.63 -11.45 1.89
CA ASN A 61 5.75 -12.60 2.78
C ASN A 61 5.49 -12.22 4.25
N ARG A 62 5.95 -11.05 4.69
CA ARG A 62 5.66 -10.54 6.05
C ARG A 62 4.18 -10.29 6.26
N LEU A 63 3.47 -9.75 5.25
CA LEU A 63 2.01 -9.63 5.30
C LEU A 63 1.35 -11.03 5.41
N ARG A 64 1.82 -12.01 4.62
CA ARG A 64 1.31 -13.38 4.71
C ARG A 64 1.50 -13.97 6.09
N GLN A 65 2.71 -13.85 6.65
CA GLN A 65 3.01 -14.34 8.00
C GLN A 65 2.13 -13.64 9.05
N TYR A 66 1.97 -12.31 8.94
CA TYR A 66 1.11 -11.56 9.84
C TYR A 66 -0.34 -12.05 9.84
N VAL A 67 -0.91 -12.30 8.66
CA VAL A 67 -2.28 -12.82 8.50
C VAL A 67 -2.41 -14.20 9.15
N LEU A 68 -1.42 -15.07 9.00
CA LEU A 68 -1.40 -16.40 9.60
C LEU A 68 -1.23 -16.33 11.13
N ASP A 69 -0.31 -15.54 11.63
CA ASP A 69 0.00 -15.46 13.07
C ASP A 69 -1.16 -14.90 13.88
N HIS A 70 -2.03 -14.08 13.24
CA HIS A 70 -3.20 -13.48 13.88
C HIS A 70 -4.51 -14.20 13.53
N ASP A 71 -4.44 -15.32 12.83
CA ASP A 71 -5.59 -16.11 12.36
C ASP A 71 -6.66 -15.22 11.69
N LEU A 72 -6.19 -14.28 10.84
CA LEU A 72 -7.09 -13.39 10.12
C LEU A 72 -7.70 -14.14 8.92
N GLY A 73 -9.02 -14.18 8.88
CA GLY A 73 -9.78 -14.76 7.78
C GLY A 73 -9.72 -13.88 6.53
N ASN A 74 -10.88 -13.64 5.89
CA ASN A 74 -10.95 -12.71 4.79
C ASN A 74 -10.67 -11.27 5.27
N ILE A 75 -9.82 -10.57 4.54
CA ILE A 75 -9.37 -9.22 4.88
C ILE A 75 -9.72 -8.22 3.78
N SER A 76 -9.93 -6.97 4.16
CA SER A 76 -9.90 -5.83 3.23
C SER A 76 -8.59 -5.06 3.43
N ILE A 77 -8.05 -4.49 2.36
CA ILE A 77 -6.74 -3.81 2.43
C ILE A 77 -6.89 -2.33 2.05
N ILE A 78 -6.28 -1.46 2.85
CA ILE A 78 -5.97 -0.07 2.47
C ILE A 78 -4.48 -0.03 2.14
N GLY A 79 -4.11 0.12 0.86
CA GLY A 79 -2.72 0.15 0.42
C GLY A 79 -2.30 1.55 -0.03
N SER A 80 -1.31 2.17 0.61
CA SER A 80 -0.83 3.51 0.23
C SER A 80 0.51 3.41 -0.51
N SER A 81 0.61 4.01 -1.70
CA SER A 81 1.85 4.06 -2.50
C SER A 81 2.42 2.65 -2.70
N TYR A 82 3.63 2.39 -2.24
CA TYR A 82 4.25 1.06 -2.28
C TYR A 82 3.40 -0.03 -1.59
N GLY A 83 2.60 0.34 -0.56
CA GLY A 83 1.63 -0.57 0.06
C GLY A 83 0.55 -1.05 -0.91
N GLY A 84 0.25 -0.29 -1.97
CA GLY A 84 -0.65 -0.71 -3.05
C GLY A 84 -0.08 -1.85 -3.88
N LEU A 85 1.20 -1.77 -4.26
CA LEU A 85 1.91 -2.87 -4.95
C LEU A 85 1.90 -4.15 -4.11
N ILE A 86 2.21 -4.03 -2.82
CA ILE A 86 2.18 -5.16 -1.90
C ILE A 86 0.77 -5.78 -1.82
N ALA A 87 -0.28 -4.93 -1.73
CA ALA A 87 -1.67 -5.38 -1.65
C ALA A 87 -2.08 -6.20 -2.87
N LEU A 88 -1.81 -5.70 -4.08
CA LEU A 88 -2.15 -6.37 -5.34
C LEU A 88 -1.45 -7.73 -5.44
N HIS A 89 -0.14 -7.78 -5.23
CA HIS A 89 0.63 -9.02 -5.31
C HIS A 89 0.30 -10.02 -4.20
N TYR A 90 -0.03 -9.52 -3.00
CA TYR A 90 -0.51 -10.38 -1.92
C TYR A 90 -1.84 -11.04 -2.30
N ALA A 91 -2.83 -10.25 -2.74
CA ALA A 91 -4.14 -10.75 -3.13
C ALA A 91 -4.06 -11.76 -4.28
N HIS A 92 -3.25 -11.46 -5.30
CA HIS A 92 -3.04 -12.35 -6.45
C HIS A 92 -2.38 -13.68 -6.04
N ARG A 93 -1.40 -13.64 -5.13
CA ARG A 93 -0.61 -14.82 -4.75
C ARG A 93 -1.32 -15.73 -3.74
N PHE A 94 -2.03 -15.15 -2.78
CA PHE A 94 -2.54 -15.87 -1.61
C PHE A 94 -4.07 -15.87 -1.49
N GLY A 95 -4.78 -15.01 -2.23
CA GLY A 95 -6.22 -14.85 -2.07
C GLY A 95 -6.63 -14.29 -0.70
N GLY A 96 -7.88 -14.53 -0.31
CA GLY A 96 -8.40 -14.12 1.01
C GLY A 96 -8.55 -12.61 1.19
N VAL A 97 -8.53 -11.83 0.10
CA VAL A 97 -8.75 -10.38 0.10
C VAL A 97 -10.11 -10.10 -0.50
N GLU A 98 -10.99 -9.49 0.27
CA GLU A 98 -12.36 -9.16 -0.17
C GLU A 98 -12.39 -7.91 -1.07
N LYS A 99 -11.72 -6.84 -0.63
CA LYS A 99 -11.70 -5.53 -1.31
C LYS A 99 -10.40 -4.80 -1.05
N MET A 100 -9.99 -3.96 -1.99
CA MET A 100 -8.81 -3.12 -1.85
C MET A 100 -9.13 -1.64 -2.11
N LEU A 101 -8.78 -0.76 -1.17
CA LEU A 101 -8.76 0.69 -1.35
C LEU A 101 -7.31 1.15 -1.48
N LEU A 102 -6.91 1.54 -2.67
CA LEU A 102 -5.53 1.90 -2.98
C LEU A 102 -5.38 3.41 -3.09
N LEU A 103 -4.42 3.96 -2.39
CA LEU A 103 -4.18 5.40 -2.24
C LEU A 103 -2.87 5.76 -2.94
N ALA A 104 -2.94 6.45 -4.09
CA ALA A 104 -1.81 6.78 -4.94
C ALA A 104 -0.85 5.57 -5.12
N PRO A 105 -1.36 4.38 -5.56
CA PRO A 105 -0.59 3.15 -5.53
C PRO A 105 0.55 3.15 -6.54
N GLY A 106 1.71 2.58 -6.16
CA GLY A 106 2.60 1.96 -7.13
C GLY A 106 1.93 0.69 -7.66
N LEU A 107 1.77 0.58 -8.97
CA LEU A 107 1.16 -0.59 -9.63
C LEU A 107 2.23 -1.56 -10.13
N THR A 108 3.43 -1.04 -10.32
CA THR A 108 4.64 -1.77 -10.69
C THR A 108 5.81 -1.29 -9.84
N TRP A 109 6.92 -2.02 -9.91
CA TRP A 109 8.15 -1.55 -9.31
C TRP A 109 8.64 -0.28 -10.04
N LEU A 110 9.05 0.72 -9.27
CA LEU A 110 9.59 1.98 -9.78
C LEU A 110 11.05 2.13 -9.32
N SER A 111 11.89 2.70 -10.17
CA SER A 111 13.28 3.05 -9.81
C SER A 111 13.38 4.32 -8.96
N TRP A 112 12.27 4.84 -8.44
CA TRP A 112 12.16 6.07 -7.63
C TRP A 112 12.76 7.32 -8.28
N GLY A 113 12.74 7.39 -9.61
CA GLY A 113 13.26 8.53 -10.37
C GLY A 113 14.80 8.63 -10.39
N LEU A 114 15.50 7.59 -9.96
CA LEU A 114 16.95 7.53 -10.06
C LEU A 114 17.40 7.38 -11.52
N SER A 115 18.45 8.11 -11.89
CA SER A 115 19.10 7.97 -13.17
C SER A 115 19.87 6.65 -13.27
N GLU A 116 20.17 6.20 -14.49
CA GLU A 116 20.99 5.01 -14.74
C GLU A 116 22.31 5.05 -13.97
N LYS A 117 22.98 6.22 -13.99
CA LYS A 117 24.24 6.42 -13.26
C LYS A 117 24.11 6.25 -11.74
N GLU A 118 23.00 6.72 -11.16
CA GLU A 118 22.73 6.54 -9.73
C GLU A 118 22.43 5.08 -9.40
N LEU A 119 21.71 4.38 -10.28
CA LEU A 119 21.46 2.95 -10.15
C LEU A 119 22.76 2.13 -10.25
N GLU A 120 23.60 2.41 -11.25
CA GLU A 120 24.92 1.77 -11.39
C GLU A 120 25.82 2.02 -10.16
N GLN A 121 25.81 3.25 -9.64
CA GLN A 121 26.58 3.59 -8.44
C GLN A 121 26.04 2.82 -7.23
N TRP A 122 24.72 2.72 -7.07
CA TRP A 122 24.11 1.95 -6.00
C TRP A 122 24.42 0.46 -6.10
N GLU A 123 24.36 -0.11 -7.29
CA GLU A 123 24.74 -1.50 -7.55
C GLU A 123 26.20 -1.75 -7.14
N LYS A 124 27.12 -0.88 -7.59
CA LYS A 124 28.56 -0.97 -7.33
C LYS A 124 28.92 -0.84 -5.85
N THR A 125 28.21 0.03 -5.12
CA THR A 125 28.46 0.24 -3.68
C THR A 125 27.68 -0.75 -2.80
N GLY A 126 26.67 -1.42 -3.37
CA GLY A 126 25.81 -2.37 -2.69
C GLY A 126 24.76 -1.73 -1.75
N ALA A 127 24.84 -0.42 -1.49
CA ALA A 127 23.88 0.31 -0.66
C ALA A 127 23.82 1.80 -1.06
N ALA A 128 22.65 2.43 -0.92
CA ALA A 128 22.45 3.86 -1.09
C ALA A 128 21.65 4.46 0.08
N PRO A 129 21.93 5.71 0.49
CA PRO A 129 21.18 6.38 1.55
C PRO A 129 19.81 6.84 1.04
N PHE A 130 18.77 6.61 1.83
CA PHE A 130 17.41 7.10 1.59
C PHE A 130 16.86 7.78 2.83
N LEU A 131 16.28 8.96 2.66
CA LEU A 131 15.59 9.64 3.74
C LEU A 131 14.34 8.85 4.14
N HIS A 132 14.37 8.22 5.31
CA HIS A 132 13.21 7.55 5.86
C HIS A 132 12.35 8.54 6.66
N ARG A 133 11.22 8.93 6.11
CA ARG A 133 10.37 10.00 6.69
C ARG A 133 9.94 9.71 8.12
N ALA A 134 9.54 8.47 8.40
CA ALA A 134 9.09 8.10 9.75
C ALA A 134 10.22 8.06 10.80
N PHE A 135 11.47 7.81 10.38
CA PHE A 135 12.65 7.88 11.28
C PHE A 135 13.28 9.26 11.34
N GLY A 136 12.94 10.16 10.38
CA GLY A 136 13.52 11.50 10.28
C GLY A 136 15.03 11.52 9.99
N LYS A 137 15.56 10.43 9.40
CA LYS A 137 16.99 10.31 9.07
C LYS A 137 17.20 9.46 7.83
N GLU A 138 18.39 9.58 7.24
CA GLU A 138 18.83 8.68 6.19
C GLU A 138 19.12 7.27 6.74
N VAL A 139 18.70 6.26 5.97
CA VAL A 139 18.97 4.85 6.22
C VAL A 139 19.55 4.26 4.93
N PRO A 140 20.64 3.50 4.99
CA PRO A 140 21.15 2.81 3.81
C PRO A 140 20.17 1.72 3.39
N ILE A 141 19.92 1.59 2.08
CA ILE A 141 19.14 0.50 1.52
C ILE A 141 20.04 -0.35 0.63
N LYS A 142 20.01 -1.65 0.82
CA LYS A 142 20.77 -2.59 0.00
C LYS A 142 20.21 -2.66 -1.42
N TYR A 143 21.09 -2.78 -2.42
CA TYR A 143 20.73 -2.87 -3.83
C TYR A 143 19.80 -4.05 -4.15
N TYR A 144 19.74 -5.05 -3.28
CA TYR A 144 18.82 -6.18 -3.42
C TYR A 144 17.35 -5.79 -3.58
N VAL A 145 16.94 -4.62 -3.12
CA VAL A 145 15.58 -4.12 -3.36
C VAL A 145 15.31 -3.91 -4.85
N GLN A 146 16.30 -3.45 -5.63
CA GLN A 146 16.20 -3.31 -7.08
C GLN A 146 16.16 -4.68 -7.76
N VAL A 147 17.06 -5.58 -7.38
CA VAL A 147 17.10 -6.96 -7.92
C VAL A 147 15.78 -7.69 -7.68
N ASP A 148 15.22 -7.57 -6.48
CA ASP A 148 13.91 -8.12 -6.16
C ASP A 148 12.78 -7.43 -6.93
N GLY A 149 12.88 -6.10 -7.10
CA GLY A 149 11.93 -5.27 -7.83
C GLY A 149 11.71 -5.67 -9.28
N LEU A 150 12.73 -6.20 -9.94
CA LEU A 150 12.63 -6.69 -11.33
C LEU A 150 11.57 -7.79 -11.53
N ARG A 151 11.09 -8.40 -10.46
CA ARG A 151 9.98 -9.38 -10.50
C ARG A 151 8.60 -8.73 -10.53
N TYR A 152 8.53 -7.41 -10.43
CA TYR A 152 7.30 -6.63 -10.23
C TYR A 152 7.18 -5.46 -11.23
N LEU A 153 7.75 -5.61 -12.42
CA LEU A 153 7.76 -4.58 -13.47
C LEU A 153 6.44 -4.50 -14.24
N GLU A 154 5.68 -5.59 -14.27
CA GLU A 154 4.42 -5.64 -15.00
C GLU A 154 3.23 -5.53 -14.04
N PRO A 155 2.18 -4.78 -14.42
CA PRO A 155 0.95 -4.76 -13.65
C PRO A 155 0.25 -6.12 -13.73
N ILE A 156 -0.33 -6.55 -12.61
CA ILE A 156 -1.06 -7.82 -12.53
C ILE A 156 -2.56 -7.58 -12.44
N PRO A 157 -3.40 -8.51 -12.95
CA PRO A 157 -4.85 -8.42 -12.80
C PRO A 157 -5.26 -8.37 -11.33
N PRO A 158 -6.27 -7.55 -10.96
CA PRO A 158 -6.78 -7.50 -9.60
C PRO A 158 -7.49 -8.82 -9.25
N ALA A 159 -7.19 -9.39 -8.09
CA ALA A 159 -7.82 -10.63 -7.60
C ALA A 159 -9.13 -10.38 -6.84
N SER A 160 -9.50 -9.13 -6.61
CA SER A 160 -10.71 -8.68 -5.92
C SER A 160 -11.06 -7.25 -6.32
N PRO A 161 -12.28 -6.75 -6.03
CA PRO A 161 -12.66 -5.37 -6.36
C PRO A 161 -11.71 -4.33 -5.77
N VAL A 162 -11.36 -3.32 -6.58
CA VAL A 162 -10.41 -2.25 -6.24
C VAL A 162 -11.04 -0.87 -6.45
N ILE A 163 -10.87 0.01 -5.48
CA ILE A 163 -11.00 1.45 -5.70
C ILE A 163 -9.62 2.08 -5.55
N ILE A 164 -9.20 2.85 -6.54
CA ILE A 164 -7.99 3.67 -6.50
C ILE A 164 -8.40 5.13 -6.28
N ILE A 165 -7.79 5.80 -5.30
CA ILE A 165 -7.87 7.26 -5.14
C ILE A 165 -6.49 7.82 -5.44
N HIS A 166 -6.38 8.71 -6.43
CA HIS A 166 -5.09 9.21 -6.90
C HIS A 166 -5.12 10.71 -7.17
N GLY A 167 -4.05 11.40 -6.75
CA GLY A 167 -3.87 12.82 -6.96
C GLY A 167 -3.46 13.13 -8.40
N ARG A 168 -4.14 14.09 -9.07
CA ARG A 168 -3.77 14.53 -10.44
C ARG A 168 -2.39 15.19 -10.50
N SER A 169 -1.95 15.79 -9.40
CA SER A 169 -0.67 16.50 -9.28
C SER A 169 0.44 15.65 -8.64
N ASP A 170 0.25 14.33 -8.56
CA ASP A 170 1.23 13.41 -7.97
C ASP A 170 2.48 13.32 -8.85
N LYS A 171 3.60 13.86 -8.32
CA LYS A 171 4.92 13.83 -8.96
C LYS A 171 5.79 12.66 -8.51
N THR A 172 5.37 11.95 -7.47
CA THR A 172 6.09 10.80 -6.92
C THR A 172 5.71 9.52 -7.64
N VAL A 173 4.40 9.31 -7.82
CA VAL A 173 3.82 8.22 -8.60
C VAL A 173 2.83 8.85 -9.58
N PRO A 174 3.21 9.07 -10.85
CA PRO A 174 2.32 9.65 -11.84
C PRO A 174 0.99 8.88 -11.94
N ILE A 175 -0.11 9.61 -12.19
CA ILE A 175 -1.46 9.02 -12.22
C ILE A 175 -1.72 8.18 -13.49
N GLU A 176 -0.98 8.42 -14.57
CA GLU A 176 -1.20 7.78 -15.87
C GLU A 176 -1.26 6.26 -15.82
N PRO A 177 -0.34 5.56 -15.12
CA PRO A 177 -0.45 4.10 -14.94
C PRO A 177 -1.76 3.67 -14.26
N ALA A 178 -2.29 4.47 -13.31
CA ALA A 178 -3.55 4.16 -12.66
C ALA A 178 -4.75 4.33 -13.59
N ARG A 179 -4.70 5.30 -14.52
CA ARG A 179 -5.72 5.48 -15.57
C ARG A 179 -5.75 4.29 -16.52
N VAL A 180 -4.57 3.85 -17.00
CA VAL A 180 -4.45 2.67 -17.86
C VAL A 180 -4.95 1.43 -17.12
N TYR A 181 -4.50 1.21 -15.90
CA TYR A 181 -4.91 0.05 -15.09
C TYR A 181 -6.43 0.00 -14.85
N ALA A 182 -7.05 1.14 -14.56
CA ALA A 182 -8.49 1.21 -14.38
C ALA A 182 -9.27 0.98 -15.69
N ALA A 183 -8.72 1.37 -16.83
CA ALA A 183 -9.32 1.12 -18.14
C ALA A 183 -9.19 -0.36 -18.54
N ASP A 184 -8.03 -0.98 -18.32
CA ASP A 184 -7.76 -2.38 -18.65
C ASP A 184 -8.60 -3.35 -17.79
N PHE A 185 -8.92 -2.96 -16.54
CA PHE A 185 -9.68 -3.78 -15.60
C PHE A 185 -10.97 -3.12 -15.12
N ALA A 186 -11.71 -2.46 -16.01
CA ALA A 186 -12.88 -1.63 -15.69
C ALA A 186 -14.00 -2.36 -14.92
N ASP A 187 -14.13 -3.68 -15.07
CA ASP A 187 -15.09 -4.49 -14.34
C ASP A 187 -14.75 -4.66 -12.84
N SER A 188 -13.48 -4.47 -12.48
CA SER A 188 -12.97 -4.74 -11.12
C SER A 188 -12.29 -3.53 -10.49
N VAL A 189 -11.92 -2.52 -11.26
CA VAL A 189 -11.15 -1.35 -10.80
C VAL A 189 -11.91 -0.07 -11.09
N ARG A 190 -12.07 0.77 -10.06
CA ARG A 190 -12.59 2.13 -10.20
C ARG A 190 -11.54 3.14 -9.78
N LEU A 191 -11.21 4.10 -10.65
CA LEU A 191 -10.32 5.22 -10.35
C LEU A 191 -11.13 6.46 -9.93
N ILE A 192 -10.72 7.07 -8.84
CA ILE A 192 -11.19 8.36 -8.33
C ILE A 192 -10.01 9.32 -8.37
N GLU A 193 -10.09 10.30 -9.25
CA GLU A 193 -9.08 11.33 -9.37
C GLU A 193 -9.43 12.53 -8.48
N VAL A 194 -8.45 13.00 -7.71
CA VAL A 194 -8.60 14.17 -6.83
C VAL A 194 -7.55 15.23 -7.17
N ASP A 195 -7.82 16.47 -6.80
CA ASP A 195 -6.87 17.57 -6.92
C ASP A 195 -5.93 17.57 -5.70
N ALA A 196 -4.92 16.71 -5.77
CA ALA A 196 -3.98 16.45 -4.69
C ALA A 196 -2.61 16.01 -5.23
N ASP A 197 -1.62 16.05 -4.35
CA ASP A 197 -0.31 15.43 -4.51
C ASP A 197 -0.32 13.94 -4.08
N HIS A 198 0.89 13.37 -3.94
CA HIS A 198 1.09 11.97 -3.55
C HIS A 198 0.56 11.62 -2.15
N ASP A 199 0.62 12.55 -1.22
CA ASP A 199 0.35 12.25 0.20
C ASP A 199 -1.15 12.10 0.48
N LEU A 200 -2.05 12.73 -0.29
CA LEU A 200 -3.52 12.67 -0.15
C LEU A 200 -4.02 13.04 1.26
N ASN A 201 -3.20 13.71 2.08
CA ASN A 201 -3.53 13.97 3.49
C ASN A 201 -4.68 14.97 3.65
N ASP A 202 -4.88 15.87 2.69
CA ASP A 202 -5.98 16.85 2.69
C ASP A 202 -7.32 16.22 2.24
N HIS A 203 -7.30 14.96 1.84
CA HIS A 203 -8.47 14.22 1.35
C HIS A 203 -8.91 13.07 2.28
N LEU A 204 -8.47 13.07 3.53
CA LEU A 204 -8.75 11.96 4.47
C LEU A 204 -10.25 11.75 4.71
N GLU A 205 -11.07 12.82 4.73
CA GLU A 205 -12.52 12.69 4.89
C GLU A 205 -13.15 12.04 3.64
N LEU A 206 -12.72 12.41 2.42
CA LEU A 206 -13.17 11.74 1.20
C LEU A 206 -12.79 10.26 1.22
N ILE A 207 -11.54 9.95 1.57
CA ILE A 207 -11.07 8.56 1.65
C ILE A 207 -11.89 7.78 2.68
N TRP A 208 -12.26 8.42 3.79
CA TRP A 208 -13.10 7.82 4.82
C TRP A 208 -14.51 7.45 4.30
N GLU A 209 -15.11 8.27 3.43
CA GLU A 209 -16.38 7.92 2.79
C GLU A 209 -16.27 6.62 1.97
N TYR A 210 -15.14 6.43 1.26
CA TYR A 210 -14.88 5.17 0.55
C TYR A 210 -14.58 3.99 1.49
N VAL A 211 -13.91 4.22 2.61
CA VAL A 211 -13.76 3.17 3.64
C VAL A 211 -15.14 2.71 4.11
N LYS A 212 -16.04 3.65 4.44
CA LYS A 212 -17.39 3.32 4.92
C LYS A 212 -18.23 2.61 3.85
N SER A 213 -18.35 3.22 2.66
CA SER A 213 -19.25 2.74 1.61
C SER A 213 -18.75 1.50 0.90
N PHE A 214 -17.43 1.36 0.74
CA PHE A 214 -16.85 0.27 -0.04
C PHE A 214 -16.27 -0.85 0.85
N LEU A 215 -15.46 -0.55 1.87
CA LEU A 215 -14.88 -1.60 2.70
C LEU A 215 -15.84 -2.10 3.78
N LEU A 216 -16.64 -1.21 4.38
CA LEU A 216 -17.56 -1.58 5.45
C LEU A 216 -18.97 -1.93 4.96
N ASP A 217 -19.30 -1.67 3.69
CA ASP A 217 -20.66 -1.81 3.14
C ASP A 217 -21.72 -1.06 3.97
N ALA A 218 -21.31 0.04 4.63
CA ALA A 218 -22.22 0.85 5.41
C ALA A 218 -23.15 1.62 4.47
N LYS A 219 -24.42 1.28 4.48
CA LYS A 219 -25.47 2.06 3.79
C LYS A 219 -25.75 3.28 4.66
N PHE A 220 -25.76 4.46 4.05
CA PHE A 220 -26.20 5.73 4.66
C PHE A 220 -27.60 6.06 4.18
#